data_7f455ff0268e5ac537f0ffb29ca1ba54
#
_entry.id   7f455ff0268e5ac537f0ffb29ca1ba54
#
_cell.length_a   1.000
_cell.length_b   1.000
_cell.length_c   1.000
_cell.angle_alpha   90.00
_cell.angle_beta   90.00
_cell.angle_gamma   90.00
#
_symmetry.space_group_name_H-M   'P 1'
#
loop_
_entity.id
_entity.type
_entity.pdbx_description
1 polymer ?
#
loop_
_entity_poly.entity_id
_entity_poly.type
_entity_poly.pdbx_seq_one_letter_code
_entity_poly.pdbx_strand_id
1 'polypeptide(L)'
;MISFNELWKGHPGWGSSPCNFENQCAVRMGVALVECKVDLSSFTGTRCWYGHKPRHILRAQELADWIAKNLALFGQRKVYKRRDLPKMSYVDFDGKKGIIFIKDGWGPTDHIDLWDGYSMKGGDVSYLSKGTEIWFWRL
;
A
#
# COMPACT_ATOMS: atom_id res chain seq x y z
N MET A 1 10.70 -9.98 9.73
CA MET A 1 9.89 -9.48 8.61
C MET A 1 8.42 -9.64 8.93
N ILE A 2 7.60 -8.70 8.50
CA ILE A 2 6.16 -8.69 8.79
C ILE A 2 5.45 -9.84 8.04
N SER A 3 4.36 -10.37 8.65
CA SER A 3 3.57 -11.44 8.05
C SER A 3 2.53 -10.87 7.08
N PHE A 4 2.56 -11.33 5.82
CA PHE A 4 1.55 -10.95 4.84
C PHE A 4 0.14 -11.36 5.29
N ASN A 5 -0.01 -12.57 5.84
CA ASN A 5 -1.33 -13.05 6.25
C ASN A 5 -1.94 -12.18 7.35
N GLU A 6 -1.13 -11.70 8.28
CA GLU A 6 -1.61 -10.80 9.33
C GLU A 6 -2.00 -9.44 8.78
N LEU A 7 -1.19 -8.90 7.85
CA LEU A 7 -1.53 -7.65 7.15
C LEU A 7 -2.86 -7.79 6.41
N TRP A 8 -3.03 -8.88 5.68
CA TRP A 8 -4.24 -9.12 4.90
C TRP A 8 -5.48 -9.16 5.79
N LYS A 9 -5.39 -9.85 6.92
CA LYS A 9 -6.49 -9.92 7.89
C LYS A 9 -6.82 -8.55 8.48
N GLY A 10 -5.81 -7.74 8.76
CA GLY A 10 -5.99 -6.44 9.37
C GLY A 10 -6.46 -5.35 8.41
N HIS A 11 -6.33 -5.58 7.11
CA HIS A 11 -6.74 -4.61 6.09
C HIS A 11 -8.26 -4.65 5.91
N PRO A 12 -8.96 -3.50 6.03
CA PRO A 12 -10.43 -3.49 5.97
C PRO A 12 -11.03 -3.73 4.58
N GLY A 13 -10.20 -3.78 3.53
CA GLY A 13 -10.68 -3.95 2.16
C GLY A 13 -11.55 -2.77 1.73
N TRP A 14 -12.66 -3.06 1.05
CA TRP A 14 -13.64 -2.06 0.63
C TRP A 14 -14.59 -1.63 1.74
N GLY A 15 -14.44 -2.18 2.95
CA GLY A 15 -15.26 -1.85 4.10
C GLY A 15 -15.10 -0.39 4.55
N SER A 16 -15.99 0.03 5.43
CA SER A 16 -15.97 1.39 5.95
C SER A 16 -14.68 1.69 6.70
N SER A 17 -14.12 2.87 6.42
CA SER A 17 -13.00 3.39 7.17
C SER A 17 -13.51 4.38 8.22
N PRO A 18 -12.87 4.45 9.39
CA PRO A 18 -13.24 5.43 10.42
C PRO A 18 -12.86 6.87 10.03
N CYS A 19 -12.07 7.07 8.98
CA CYS A 19 -11.68 8.39 8.50
C CYS A 19 -12.51 8.76 7.27
N ASN A 20 -13.06 9.97 7.27
CA ASN A 20 -13.90 10.45 6.18
C ASN A 20 -13.09 11.25 5.16
N PHE A 21 -12.21 10.55 4.42
CA PHE A 21 -11.45 11.11 3.32
C PHE A 21 -11.80 10.38 2.02
N GLU A 22 -11.77 11.10 0.91
CA GLU A 22 -12.10 10.54 -0.40
C GLU A 22 -11.16 9.40 -0.80
N ASN A 23 -9.85 9.60 -0.63
CA ASN A 23 -8.87 8.58 -0.93
C ASN A 23 -8.53 7.78 0.34
N GLN A 24 -8.95 6.54 0.38
CA GLN A 24 -8.87 5.68 1.55
C GLN A 24 -7.69 4.69 1.54
N CYS A 25 -6.93 4.58 0.46
CA CYS A 25 -5.94 3.51 0.34
C CYS A 25 -4.86 3.55 1.42
N ALA A 26 -4.32 4.73 1.72
CA ALA A 26 -3.31 4.88 2.78
C ALA A 26 -3.92 4.68 4.17
N VAL A 27 -5.14 5.15 4.38
CA VAL A 27 -5.87 4.95 5.64
C VAL A 27 -6.03 3.45 5.91
N ARG A 28 -6.49 2.69 4.92
CA ARG A 28 -6.71 1.24 5.04
C ARG A 28 -5.41 0.50 5.28
N MET A 29 -4.35 0.87 4.57
CA MET A 29 -3.04 0.24 4.75
C MET A 29 -2.47 0.54 6.14
N GLY A 30 -2.63 1.76 6.62
CA GLY A 30 -2.24 2.15 7.97
C GLY A 30 -2.99 1.35 9.04
N VAL A 31 -4.28 1.12 8.85
CA VAL A 31 -5.08 0.27 9.74
C VAL A 31 -4.50 -1.15 9.79
N ALA A 32 -4.14 -1.72 8.64
CA ALA A 32 -3.53 -3.05 8.57
C ALA A 32 -2.23 -3.10 9.38
N LEU A 33 -1.39 -2.09 9.25
CA LEU A 33 -0.11 -2.01 9.97
C LEU A 33 -0.33 -1.92 11.49
N VAL A 34 -1.29 -1.11 11.92
CA VAL A 34 -1.63 -0.98 13.34
C VAL A 34 -2.13 -2.32 13.90
N GLU A 35 -3.00 -3.02 13.17
CA GLU A 35 -3.50 -4.33 13.58
C GLU A 35 -2.37 -5.36 13.70
N CYS A 36 -1.31 -5.22 12.92
CA CYS A 36 -0.10 -6.05 13.02
C CYS A 36 0.88 -5.57 14.10
N LYS A 37 0.48 -4.58 14.88
CA LYS A 37 1.29 -4.00 15.97
C LYS A 37 2.62 -3.42 15.47
N VAL A 38 2.62 -2.90 14.26
CA VAL A 38 3.78 -2.19 13.71
C VAL A 38 3.89 -0.84 14.40
N ASP A 39 5.09 -0.50 14.85
CA ASP A 39 5.36 0.79 15.46
C ASP A 39 5.47 1.86 14.37
N LEU A 40 4.50 2.76 14.30
CA LEU A 40 4.44 3.85 13.33
C LEU A 40 4.96 5.17 13.90
N SER A 41 5.63 5.17 15.06
CA SER A 41 6.10 6.40 15.70
C SER A 41 7.13 7.14 14.86
N SER A 42 7.91 6.44 14.04
CA SER A 42 8.90 7.07 13.14
C SER A 42 8.29 7.59 11.84
N PHE A 43 7.01 7.34 11.59
CA PHE A 43 6.33 7.91 10.42
C PHE A 43 6.01 9.38 10.68
N THR A 44 6.61 10.27 9.88
CA THR A 44 6.48 11.73 10.04
C THR A 44 5.58 12.37 8.98
N GLY A 45 4.92 11.58 8.14
CA GLY A 45 4.04 12.07 7.11
C GLY A 45 2.69 12.58 7.63
N THR A 46 1.82 12.92 6.70
CA THR A 46 0.53 13.53 6.99
C THR A 46 -0.42 12.52 7.63
N ARG A 47 -1.05 12.91 8.73
CA ARG A 47 -2.04 12.11 9.44
C ARG A 47 -3.35 12.88 9.58
N CYS A 48 -4.44 12.16 9.81
CA CYS A 48 -5.75 12.79 10.03
C CYS A 48 -5.74 13.60 11.34
N TRP A 49 -6.70 14.56 11.41
CA TRP A 49 -6.83 15.48 12.55
C TRP A 49 -8.14 15.31 13.31
N TYR A 50 -8.83 14.18 13.12
CA TYR A 50 -10.14 13.92 13.74
C TYR A 50 -10.07 13.28 15.12
N GLY A 51 -8.93 13.34 15.79
CA GLY A 51 -8.79 12.79 17.14
C GLY A 51 -8.78 11.26 17.23
N HIS A 52 -8.59 10.57 16.10
CA HIS A 52 -8.43 9.12 16.11
C HIS A 52 -7.14 8.71 16.86
N LYS A 53 -7.17 7.54 17.49
CA LYS A 53 -6.01 7.01 18.21
C LYS A 53 -5.76 5.57 17.77
N PRO A 54 -4.66 5.31 17.02
CA PRO A 54 -3.75 6.28 16.42
C PRO A 54 -4.40 7.05 15.26
N ARG A 55 -3.84 8.22 14.94
CA ARG A 55 -4.31 9.00 13.79
C ARG A 55 -3.95 8.27 12.50
N HIS A 56 -4.86 8.33 11.51
CA HIS A 56 -4.71 7.62 10.26
C HIS A 56 -3.73 8.28 9.31
N ILE A 57 -2.98 7.47 8.56
CA ILE A 57 -2.06 7.94 7.53
C ILE A 57 -2.90 8.27 6.28
N LEU A 58 -2.64 9.42 5.65
CA LEU A 58 -3.49 9.94 4.58
C LEU A 58 -2.90 9.83 3.18
N ARG A 59 -1.56 9.75 3.04
CA ARG A 59 -0.92 9.83 1.72
C ARG A 59 -0.13 8.59 1.38
N ALA A 60 -0.48 7.95 0.27
CA ALA A 60 0.12 6.69 -0.17
C ALA A 60 1.62 6.83 -0.46
N GLN A 61 2.05 7.92 -1.12
CA GLN A 61 3.46 8.14 -1.42
C GLN A 61 4.30 8.25 -0.15
N GLU A 62 3.82 9.00 0.83
CA GLU A 62 4.53 9.16 2.11
C GLU A 62 4.66 7.82 2.84
N LEU A 63 3.59 7.03 2.83
CA LEU A 63 3.62 5.70 3.45
C LEU A 63 4.56 4.76 2.70
N ALA A 64 4.52 4.76 1.36
CA ALA A 64 5.41 3.94 0.55
C ALA A 64 6.88 4.30 0.80
N ASP A 65 7.20 5.58 0.92
CA ASP A 65 8.55 6.04 1.23
C ASP A 65 9.02 5.55 2.61
N TRP A 66 8.13 5.59 3.60
CA TRP A 66 8.42 5.09 4.94
C TRP A 66 8.67 3.58 4.93
N ILE A 67 7.83 2.83 4.23
CA ILE A 67 7.99 1.37 4.09
C ILE A 67 9.35 1.04 3.44
N ALA A 68 9.73 1.80 2.40
CA ALA A 68 10.99 1.60 1.70
C ALA A 68 12.22 1.79 2.61
N LYS A 69 12.11 2.62 3.64
CA LYS A 69 13.19 2.85 4.60
C LYS A 69 13.24 1.80 5.70
N ASN A 70 12.19 1.04 5.92
CA ASN A 70 12.11 0.06 7.02
C ASN A 70 12.39 -1.36 6.52
N LEU A 71 13.63 -1.58 6.06
CA LEU A 71 14.07 -2.83 5.46
C LEU A 71 13.90 -4.05 6.37
N ALA A 72 14.10 -3.88 7.67
CA ALA A 72 13.97 -4.98 8.63
C ALA A 72 12.54 -5.54 8.69
N LEU A 73 11.54 -4.67 8.50
CA LEU A 73 10.14 -5.07 8.55
C LEU A 73 9.61 -5.58 7.20
N PHE A 74 10.01 -4.92 6.10
CA PHE A 74 9.36 -5.12 4.80
C PHE A 74 10.28 -5.70 3.73
N GLY A 75 11.58 -5.69 3.95
CA GLY A 75 12.55 -6.09 2.94
C GLY A 75 12.75 -5.02 1.86
N GLN A 76 13.53 -5.38 0.85
CA GLN A 76 13.84 -4.50 -0.28
C GLN A 76 12.73 -4.52 -1.32
N ARG A 77 12.25 -3.34 -1.71
CA ARG A 77 11.26 -3.23 -2.78
C ARG A 77 11.89 -3.50 -4.14
N LYS A 78 11.06 -3.95 -5.09
CA LYS A 78 11.38 -3.95 -6.51
C LYS A 78 10.59 -2.83 -7.17
N VAL A 79 11.27 -2.01 -7.97
CA VAL A 79 10.65 -0.89 -8.70
C VAL A 79 10.48 -1.29 -10.17
N TYR A 80 9.23 -1.23 -10.65
CA TYR A 80 8.90 -1.48 -12.05
C TYR A 80 8.52 -0.15 -12.68
N LYS A 81 9.23 0.26 -13.71
CA LYS A 81 8.96 1.51 -14.44
C LYS A 81 8.19 1.20 -15.73
N ARG A 82 7.13 1.95 -15.98
CA ARG A 82 6.27 1.76 -17.16
C ARG A 82 7.07 1.82 -18.45
N ARG A 83 8.04 2.73 -18.52
CA ARG A 83 8.88 2.91 -19.71
C ARG A 83 9.78 1.71 -20.01
N ASP A 84 10.10 0.90 -19.02
CA ASP A 84 11.02 -0.24 -19.14
C ASP A 84 10.30 -1.53 -19.53
N LEU A 85 8.96 -1.51 -19.47
CA LEU A 85 8.12 -2.64 -19.82
C LEU A 85 7.07 -2.16 -20.81
N PRO A 86 6.73 -2.93 -21.85
CA PRO A 86 5.66 -2.56 -22.78
C PRO A 86 4.36 -2.24 -22.06
N LYS A 87 4.07 -3.02 -21.02
CA LYS A 87 3.03 -2.72 -20.03
C LYS A 87 3.31 -3.54 -18.78
N MET A 88 3.08 -2.94 -17.63
CA MET A 88 3.05 -3.69 -16.39
C MET A 88 1.72 -4.41 -16.33
N SER A 89 1.75 -5.68 -16.06
CA SER A 89 0.57 -6.51 -16.10
C SER A 89 0.52 -7.44 -14.91
N TYR A 90 -0.62 -8.04 -14.75
CA TYR A 90 -0.86 -9.07 -13.77
C TYR A 90 0.23 -10.18 -13.79
N VAL A 91 0.78 -10.51 -14.97
CA VAL A 91 1.79 -11.57 -15.12
C VAL A 91 3.03 -11.33 -14.26
N ASP A 92 3.45 -10.06 -14.12
CA ASP A 92 4.63 -9.72 -13.32
C ASP A 92 4.43 -9.99 -11.83
N PHE A 93 3.19 -10.06 -11.37
CA PHE A 93 2.83 -10.16 -9.96
C PHE A 93 2.07 -11.45 -9.64
N ASP A 94 1.80 -12.29 -10.64
CA ASP A 94 1.04 -13.52 -10.48
C ASP A 94 1.70 -14.45 -9.46
N GLY A 95 0.92 -14.90 -8.48
CA GLY A 95 1.38 -15.81 -7.45
C GLY A 95 2.34 -15.20 -6.41
N LYS A 96 2.64 -13.92 -6.49
CA LYS A 96 3.54 -13.23 -5.55
C LYS A 96 2.71 -12.40 -4.58
N LYS A 97 2.92 -12.58 -3.29
CA LYS A 97 2.17 -11.84 -2.25
C LYS A 97 3.01 -10.71 -1.69
N GLY A 98 2.39 -9.57 -1.45
CA GLY A 98 3.11 -8.47 -0.82
C GLY A 98 2.36 -7.15 -0.81
N ILE A 99 3.11 -6.09 -0.51
CA ILE A 99 2.62 -4.72 -0.55
C ILE A 99 2.89 -4.17 -1.93
N ILE A 100 1.90 -3.49 -2.51
CA ILE A 100 2.01 -2.89 -3.83
C ILE A 100 1.69 -1.39 -3.75
N PHE A 101 2.50 -0.58 -4.45
CA PHE A 101 2.29 0.87 -4.55
C PHE A 101 2.32 1.25 -6.02
N ILE A 102 1.29 1.99 -6.46
CA ILE A 102 1.14 2.45 -7.84
C ILE A 102 1.24 3.96 -7.85
N LYS A 103 2.28 4.48 -8.50
CA LYS A 103 2.58 5.90 -8.54
C LYS A 103 1.89 6.57 -9.72
N ASP A 104 1.21 7.70 -9.44
CA ASP A 104 0.55 8.54 -10.45
C ASP A 104 -0.40 7.77 -11.36
N GLY A 105 -1.19 6.88 -10.78
CA GLY A 105 -2.13 6.04 -11.54
C GLY A 105 -3.41 6.75 -11.96
N TRP A 106 -3.75 7.83 -11.25
CA TRP A 106 -4.98 8.61 -11.47
C TRP A 106 -4.61 10.09 -11.49
N GLY A 107 -3.83 10.52 -12.50
CA GLY A 107 -3.19 11.83 -12.49
C GLY A 107 -2.12 11.85 -11.39
N PRO A 108 -2.12 12.82 -10.48
CA PRO A 108 -1.14 12.87 -9.38
C PRO A 108 -1.49 11.95 -8.21
N THR A 109 -2.59 11.20 -8.29
CA THR A 109 -3.06 10.34 -7.21
C THR A 109 -2.41 8.95 -7.29
N ASP A 110 -1.98 8.45 -6.13
CA ASP A 110 -1.31 7.16 -5.97
C ASP A 110 -2.24 6.15 -5.30
N HIS A 111 -1.85 4.88 -5.34
CA HIS A 111 -2.55 3.80 -4.65
C HIS A 111 -1.56 2.90 -3.93
N ILE A 112 -1.86 2.55 -2.68
CA ILE A 112 -1.10 1.55 -1.92
C ILE A 112 -2.07 0.47 -1.42
N ASP A 113 -1.67 -0.81 -1.51
CA ASP A 113 -2.57 -1.91 -1.23
C ASP A 113 -1.80 -3.19 -0.89
N LEU A 114 -2.55 -4.23 -0.57
CA LEU A 114 -2.03 -5.58 -0.44
C LEU A 114 -2.45 -6.39 -1.67
N TRP A 115 -1.50 -7.16 -2.19
CA TRP A 115 -1.69 -8.02 -3.35
C TRP A 115 -1.44 -9.47 -2.93
N ASP A 116 -2.43 -10.36 -3.15
CA ASP A 116 -2.34 -11.76 -2.72
C ASP A 116 -1.83 -12.72 -3.79
N GLY A 117 -1.38 -12.19 -4.91
CA GLY A 117 -0.98 -12.97 -6.07
C GLY A 117 -2.02 -12.97 -7.18
N TYR A 118 -3.25 -12.57 -6.87
CA TYR A 118 -4.38 -12.60 -7.81
C TYR A 118 -5.28 -11.37 -7.72
N SER A 119 -5.37 -10.74 -6.57
CA SER A 119 -6.28 -9.62 -6.33
C SER A 119 -5.71 -8.63 -5.32
N MET A 120 -6.24 -7.41 -5.34
CA MET A 120 -5.95 -6.38 -4.35
C MET A 120 -7.01 -6.36 -3.26
N LYS A 121 -6.60 -6.17 -2.02
CA LYS A 121 -7.52 -6.17 -0.88
C LYS A 121 -8.49 -4.98 -0.92
N GLY A 122 -8.02 -3.81 -1.32
CA GLY A 122 -8.83 -2.59 -1.42
C GLY A 122 -8.78 -1.95 -2.79
N GLY A 123 -8.61 -2.73 -3.86
CA GLY A 123 -8.50 -2.24 -5.22
C GLY A 123 -8.95 -3.28 -6.23
N ASP A 124 -8.52 -3.09 -7.48
CA ASP A 124 -8.89 -3.93 -8.60
C ASP A 124 -7.64 -4.29 -9.40
N VAL A 125 -7.63 -5.50 -10.00
CA VAL A 125 -6.51 -5.98 -10.80
C VAL A 125 -6.18 -5.02 -11.96
N SER A 126 -7.18 -4.31 -12.48
CA SER A 126 -6.99 -3.32 -13.56
C SER A 126 -6.08 -2.17 -13.14
N TYR A 127 -5.90 -1.94 -11.85
CA TYR A 127 -5.00 -0.89 -11.34
C TYR A 127 -3.54 -1.15 -11.76
N LEU A 128 -3.17 -2.39 -12.03
CA LEU A 128 -1.82 -2.74 -12.49
C LEU A 128 -1.47 -2.13 -13.86
N SER A 129 -2.46 -1.72 -14.64
CA SER A 129 -2.26 -1.06 -15.93
C SER A 129 -2.06 0.45 -15.80
N LYS A 130 -2.17 0.98 -14.59
CA LYS A 130 -2.10 2.42 -14.32
C LYS A 130 -0.75 2.80 -13.72
N GLY A 131 -0.45 4.09 -13.75
CA GLY A 131 0.72 4.63 -13.09
C GLY A 131 1.98 4.64 -13.93
N THR A 132 2.96 5.39 -13.46
CA THR A 132 4.28 5.53 -14.08
C THR A 132 5.28 4.54 -13.49
N GLU A 133 5.07 4.12 -12.25
CA GLU A 133 5.89 3.13 -11.55
C GLU A 133 5.01 2.26 -10.67
N ILE A 134 5.43 0.99 -10.48
CA ILE A 134 4.89 0.12 -9.46
C ILE A 134 6.03 -0.32 -8.55
N TRP A 135 5.85 -0.14 -7.24
CA TRP A 135 6.79 -0.65 -6.23
C TRP A 135 6.16 -1.87 -5.58
N PHE A 136 6.93 -2.92 -5.44
CA PHE A 136 6.44 -4.17 -4.85
C PHE A 136 7.38 -4.68 -3.78
N TRP A 137 6.84 -4.91 -2.59
CA TRP A 137 7.54 -5.57 -1.48
C TRP A 137 6.96 -6.97 -1.34
N ARG A 138 7.71 -7.96 -1.77
CA ARG A 138 7.28 -9.34 -1.65
C ARG A 138 7.43 -9.81 -0.20
N LEU A 139 6.34 -10.33 0.38
CA LEU A 139 6.31 -10.80 1.76
C LEU A 139 6.05 -12.29 1.86
#